data_38afd26e89d57eb6a7d341f1c6b87123
#
_entry.id   38afd26e89d57eb6a7d341f1c6b87123
#
_cell.length_a   1.000
_cell.length_b   1.000
_cell.length_c   1.000
_cell.angle_alpha   90.00
_cell.angle_beta   90.00
_cell.angle_gamma   90.00
#
_symmetry.space_group_name_H-M   'P 1'
#
loop_
_entity.id
_entity.type
_entity.pdbx_description
1 polymer ?
#
loop_
_entity_poly.entity_id
_entity_poly.type
_entity_poly.pdbx_seq_one_letter_code
_entity_poly.pdbx_strand_id
1 'polypeptide(L)'
;VFAEAEKHPVTVTRRDGESLVLMSAREAQRRAQLLELAAQLITVATEGVGSLGERMARAFPWMLALSQADRELCAQELIDAARASFATEQPHLALVEFTAWKETATAVAAGLGQEETDWLADSEPVERP
;
A
#
# COMPACT_ATOMS: atom_id res chain seq x y z
N VAL A 1 -15.96 24.63 -12.09
CA VAL A 1 -14.58 24.13 -12.27
C VAL A 1 -14.04 23.60 -10.95
N PHE A 2 -14.11 24.38 -9.89
CA PHE A 2 -13.58 23.96 -8.59
C PHE A 2 -14.32 22.74 -8.02
N ALA A 3 -15.65 22.71 -8.16
CA ALA A 3 -16.44 21.58 -7.68
C ALA A 3 -16.11 20.27 -8.41
N GLU A 4 -15.83 20.36 -9.71
CA GLU A 4 -15.40 19.20 -10.48
C GLU A 4 -14.01 18.74 -10.06
N ALA A 5 -13.09 19.67 -9.81
CA ALA A 5 -11.71 19.36 -9.42
C ALA A 5 -11.64 18.67 -8.07
N GLU A 6 -12.62 18.82 -7.19
CA GLU A 6 -12.70 18.07 -5.94
C GLU A 6 -12.99 16.59 -6.17
N LYS A 7 -13.63 16.23 -7.27
CA LYS A 7 -14.02 14.87 -7.60
C LYS A 7 -12.99 14.17 -8.49
N HIS A 8 -12.43 14.90 -9.44
CA HIS A 8 -11.44 14.36 -10.39
C HIS A 8 -10.61 15.52 -10.96
N PRO A 9 -9.42 15.24 -11.51
CA PRO A 9 -8.61 16.27 -12.18
C PRO A 9 -9.36 16.88 -13.36
N VAL A 10 -9.22 18.19 -13.51
CA VAL A 10 -9.87 18.96 -14.59
C VAL A 10 -8.80 19.71 -15.37
N THR A 11 -8.79 19.57 -16.69
CA THR A 11 -7.89 20.34 -17.54
C THR A 11 -8.51 21.70 -17.86
N VAL A 12 -7.74 22.75 -17.59
CA VAL A 12 -8.13 24.13 -17.86
C VAL A 12 -7.30 24.59 -19.05
N THR A 13 -7.96 24.84 -20.18
CA THR A 13 -7.27 25.34 -21.38
C THR A 13 -7.12 26.84 -21.30
N ARG A 14 -5.98 27.36 -21.78
CA ARG A 14 -5.72 28.80 -21.84
C ARG A 14 -5.46 29.21 -23.28
N ARG A 15 -5.86 30.44 -23.59
CA ARG A 15 -5.72 30.97 -24.93
C ARG A 15 -4.24 31.18 -25.33
N ASP A 16 -3.43 31.71 -24.41
CA ASP A 16 -2.07 32.14 -24.68
C ASP A 16 -1.03 31.42 -23.81
N GLY A 17 -1.18 30.13 -23.60
CA GLY A 17 -0.23 29.36 -22.83
C GLY A 17 -0.60 27.92 -22.69
N GLU A 18 0.19 27.18 -21.93
CA GLU A 18 -0.07 25.78 -21.67
C GLU A 18 -1.38 25.60 -20.92
N SER A 19 -2.07 24.50 -21.22
CA SER A 19 -3.20 24.07 -20.41
C SER A 19 -2.73 23.71 -19.00
N LEU A 20 -3.59 23.94 -18.04
CA LEU A 20 -3.33 23.63 -16.63
C LEU A 20 -4.21 22.46 -16.21
N VAL A 21 -3.73 21.70 -15.24
CA VAL A 21 -4.55 20.68 -14.60
C VAL A 21 -4.89 21.14 -13.19
N LEU A 22 -6.18 21.20 -12.90
CA LEU A 22 -6.69 21.53 -11.57
C LEU A 22 -7.16 20.24 -10.90
N MET A 23 -6.68 19.99 -9.70
CA MET A 23 -7.08 18.83 -8.91
C MET A 23 -7.10 19.19 -7.43
N SER A 24 -7.75 18.37 -6.61
CA SER A 24 -7.72 18.58 -5.17
C SER A 24 -6.31 18.38 -4.63
N ALA A 25 -5.99 19.04 -3.51
CA ALA A 25 -4.72 18.85 -2.82
C ALA A 25 -4.53 17.37 -2.42
N ARG A 26 -5.62 16.70 -2.03
CA ARG A 26 -5.60 15.26 -1.71
C ARG A 26 -5.18 14.42 -2.90
N GLU A 27 -5.73 14.69 -4.07
CA GLU A 27 -5.38 13.97 -5.29
C GLU A 27 -3.91 14.20 -5.67
N ALA A 28 -3.45 15.46 -5.61
CA ALA A 28 -2.05 15.78 -5.87
C ALA A 28 -1.12 15.06 -4.91
N GLN A 29 -1.48 15.00 -3.64
CA GLN A 29 -0.71 14.29 -2.62
C GLN A 29 -0.66 12.79 -2.86
N ARG A 30 -1.78 12.19 -3.25
CA ARG A 30 -1.84 10.75 -3.58
C ARG A 30 -0.94 10.42 -4.77
N ARG A 31 -0.93 11.26 -5.79
CA ARG A 31 -0.06 11.07 -6.95
C ARG A 31 1.42 11.17 -6.57
N ALA A 32 1.76 12.11 -5.70
CA ALA A 32 3.11 12.24 -5.19
C ALA A 32 3.52 11.03 -4.35
N GLN A 33 2.62 10.52 -3.50
CA GLN A 33 2.87 9.32 -2.70
C GLN A 33 3.09 8.08 -3.59
N LEU A 34 2.32 7.96 -4.67
CA LEU A 34 2.49 6.85 -5.61
C LEU A 34 3.87 6.90 -6.27
N LEU A 35 4.32 8.09 -6.69
CA LEU A 35 5.64 8.24 -7.30
C LEU A 35 6.75 7.90 -6.32
N GLU A 36 6.62 8.32 -5.07
CA GLU A 36 7.59 7.98 -4.03
C GLU A 36 7.62 6.49 -3.76
N LEU A 37 6.46 5.86 -3.66
CA LEU A 37 6.35 4.41 -3.50
C LEU A 37 6.99 3.68 -4.68
N ALA A 38 6.75 4.15 -5.90
CA ALA A 38 7.33 3.57 -7.11
C ALA A 38 8.85 3.62 -7.08
N ALA A 39 9.43 4.73 -6.66
CA ALA A 39 10.88 4.87 -6.56
C ALA A 39 11.46 3.83 -5.57
N GLN A 40 10.80 3.63 -4.44
CA GLN A 40 11.21 2.61 -3.47
C GLN A 40 11.08 1.20 -4.02
N LEU A 41 9.98 0.90 -4.73
CA LEU A 41 9.77 -0.41 -5.35
C LEU A 41 10.80 -0.71 -6.44
N ILE A 42 11.18 0.28 -7.22
CA ILE A 42 12.22 0.12 -8.24
C ILE A 42 13.55 -0.22 -7.57
N THR A 43 13.91 0.47 -6.51
CA THR A 43 15.12 0.19 -5.75
C THR A 43 15.11 -1.25 -5.22
N VAL A 44 14.00 -1.67 -4.63
CA VAL A 44 13.85 -3.05 -4.14
C VAL A 44 14.02 -4.08 -5.26
N ALA A 45 13.42 -3.81 -6.42
CA ALA A 45 13.45 -4.74 -7.54
C ALA A 45 14.83 -4.87 -8.18
N THR A 46 15.63 -3.80 -8.14
CA THR A 46 16.92 -3.74 -8.84
C THR A 46 18.12 -3.91 -7.95
N GLU A 47 17.99 -3.76 -6.67
CA GLU A 47 19.10 -3.82 -5.70
C GLU A 47 18.83 -4.82 -4.60
N GLY A 48 19.90 -5.35 -4.04
CA GLY A 48 19.82 -6.22 -2.89
C GLY A 48 19.87 -7.70 -3.21
N VAL A 49 19.98 -8.49 -2.14
CA VAL A 49 20.10 -9.94 -2.17
C VAL A 49 18.97 -10.55 -1.36
N GLY A 50 18.52 -11.73 -1.76
CA GLY A 50 17.46 -12.44 -1.09
C GLY A 50 16.16 -12.42 -1.87
N SER A 51 15.11 -12.97 -1.28
CA SER A 51 13.79 -13.01 -1.88
C SER A 51 13.19 -11.61 -2.02
N LEU A 52 12.16 -11.48 -2.83
CA LEU A 52 11.45 -10.21 -2.98
C LEU A 52 10.93 -9.71 -1.63
N GLY A 53 10.32 -10.59 -0.83
CA GLY A 53 9.82 -10.23 0.50
C GLY A 53 10.92 -9.76 1.45
N GLU A 54 12.08 -10.40 1.42
CA GLU A 54 13.22 -9.98 2.24
C GLU A 54 13.72 -8.61 1.83
N ARG A 55 13.86 -8.37 0.54
CA ARG A 55 14.29 -7.08 0.01
C ARG A 55 13.29 -5.98 0.32
N MET A 56 12.00 -6.29 0.16
CA MET A 56 10.93 -5.35 0.44
C MET A 56 10.90 -4.98 1.93
N ALA A 57 11.12 -5.95 2.83
CA ALA A 57 11.14 -5.70 4.26
C ALA A 57 12.28 -4.78 4.69
N ARG A 58 13.38 -4.74 3.94
CA ARG A 58 14.46 -3.76 4.22
C ARG A 58 14.01 -2.34 3.91
N ALA A 59 13.22 -2.16 2.85
CA ALA A 59 12.68 -0.84 2.48
C ALA A 59 11.49 -0.45 3.38
N PHE A 60 10.72 -1.44 3.80
CA PHE A 60 9.51 -1.25 4.61
C PHE A 60 9.60 -2.12 5.87
N PRO A 61 10.30 -1.65 6.92
CA PRO A 61 10.58 -2.46 8.11
C PRO A 61 9.35 -2.98 8.84
N TRP A 62 8.19 -2.35 8.68
CA TRP A 62 6.95 -2.87 9.27
C TRP A 62 6.61 -4.27 8.76
N MET A 63 7.09 -4.65 7.59
CA MET A 63 6.88 -5.99 7.03
C MET A 63 7.56 -7.09 7.86
N LEU A 64 8.53 -6.72 8.70
CA LEU A 64 9.18 -7.69 9.60
C LEU A 64 8.21 -8.27 10.63
N ALA A 65 7.09 -7.61 10.89
CA ALA A 65 6.04 -8.14 11.76
C ALA A 65 5.26 -9.29 11.13
N LEU A 66 5.30 -9.42 9.81
CA LEU A 66 4.60 -10.47 9.08
C LEU A 66 5.41 -11.78 9.09
N SER A 67 4.74 -12.91 8.92
CA SER A 67 5.41 -14.18 8.66
C SER A 67 6.16 -14.12 7.35
N GLN A 68 7.09 -15.05 7.14
CA GLN A 68 7.85 -15.10 5.89
C GLN A 68 6.93 -15.28 4.69
N ALA A 69 5.93 -16.15 4.79
CA ALA A 69 4.96 -16.37 3.72
C ALA A 69 4.17 -15.09 3.41
N ASP A 70 3.73 -14.39 4.45
CA ASP A 70 2.96 -13.15 4.28
C ASP A 70 3.83 -12.02 3.74
N ARG A 71 5.11 -11.97 4.06
CA ARG A 71 6.03 -10.99 3.46
C ARG A 71 6.12 -11.18 1.95
N GLU A 72 6.25 -12.42 1.48
CA GLU A 72 6.31 -12.69 0.04
C GLU A 72 5.00 -12.33 -0.64
N LEU A 73 3.87 -12.68 -0.03
CA LEU A 73 2.56 -12.33 -0.56
C LEU A 73 2.37 -10.80 -0.59
N CYS A 74 2.68 -10.12 0.50
CA CYS A 74 2.62 -8.68 0.60
C CYS A 74 3.46 -8.00 -0.49
N ALA A 75 4.69 -8.46 -0.66
CA ALA A 75 5.60 -7.91 -1.66
C ALA A 75 5.01 -8.03 -3.07
N GLN A 76 4.48 -9.19 -3.41
CA GLN A 76 3.89 -9.43 -4.72
C GLN A 76 2.62 -8.58 -4.93
N GLU A 77 1.76 -8.51 -3.93
CA GLU A 77 0.54 -7.73 -4.02
C GLU A 77 0.81 -6.22 -4.14
N LEU A 78 1.82 -5.71 -3.44
CA LEU A 78 2.20 -4.31 -3.55
C LEU A 78 2.72 -3.99 -4.94
N ILE A 79 3.54 -4.85 -5.51
CA ILE A 79 4.06 -4.67 -6.87
C ILE A 79 2.92 -4.71 -7.89
N ASP A 80 2.04 -5.70 -7.78
CA ASP A 80 0.92 -5.83 -8.70
C ASP A 80 -0.02 -4.61 -8.62
N ALA A 81 -0.31 -4.15 -7.41
CA ALA A 81 -1.14 -2.96 -7.22
C ALA A 81 -0.49 -1.70 -7.78
N ALA A 82 0.83 -1.57 -7.60
CA ALA A 82 1.58 -0.44 -8.18
C ALA A 82 1.55 -0.48 -9.70
N ARG A 83 1.75 -1.65 -10.30
CA ARG A 83 1.68 -1.82 -11.76
C ARG A 83 0.30 -1.45 -12.30
N ALA A 84 -0.76 -1.90 -11.61
CA ALA A 84 -2.13 -1.56 -12.00
C ALA A 84 -2.40 -0.06 -11.87
N SER A 85 -1.90 0.56 -10.80
CA SER A 85 -2.04 2.00 -10.60
C SER A 85 -1.36 2.81 -11.70
N PHE A 86 -0.14 2.44 -12.07
CA PHE A 86 0.56 3.13 -13.16
C PHE A 86 -0.10 2.91 -14.51
N ALA A 87 -0.53 1.68 -14.79
CA ALA A 87 -1.18 1.35 -16.08
C ALA A 87 -2.49 2.11 -16.26
N THR A 88 -3.20 2.39 -15.18
CA THR A 88 -4.49 3.10 -15.22
C THR A 88 -4.37 4.58 -14.87
N GLU A 89 -3.18 5.04 -14.54
CA GLU A 89 -2.92 6.42 -14.08
C GLU A 89 -3.77 6.81 -12.87
N GLN A 90 -4.10 5.82 -12.01
CA GLN A 90 -4.90 6.02 -10.81
C GLN A 90 -4.14 5.51 -9.58
N PRO A 91 -3.85 6.36 -8.59
CA PRO A 91 -3.05 5.95 -7.44
C PRO A 91 -3.78 5.09 -6.41
N HIS A 92 -5.08 4.97 -6.51
CA HIS A 92 -5.94 4.38 -5.49
C HIS A 92 -5.54 2.96 -5.09
N LEU A 93 -5.39 2.06 -6.07
CA LEU A 93 -5.11 0.64 -5.78
C LEU A 93 -3.81 0.44 -4.99
N ALA A 94 -2.73 1.09 -5.41
CA ALA A 94 -1.44 0.96 -4.74
C ALA A 94 -1.49 1.50 -3.31
N LEU A 95 -2.11 2.65 -3.11
CA LEU A 95 -2.16 3.28 -1.79
C LEU A 95 -3.06 2.51 -0.83
N VAL A 96 -4.19 1.98 -1.30
CA VAL A 96 -5.09 1.16 -0.49
C VAL A 96 -4.39 -0.14 -0.08
N GLU A 97 -3.73 -0.80 -1.00
CA GLU A 97 -3.02 -2.05 -0.73
C GLU A 97 -1.89 -1.84 0.27
N PHE A 98 -1.11 -0.78 0.08
CA PHE A 98 -0.02 -0.42 0.99
C PHE A 98 -0.54 -0.18 2.41
N THR A 99 -1.61 0.60 2.55
CA THR A 99 -2.22 0.91 3.84
C THR A 99 -2.78 -0.34 4.51
N ALA A 100 -3.47 -1.18 3.75
CA ALA A 100 -4.08 -2.42 4.27
C ALA A 100 -3.01 -3.36 4.84
N TRP A 101 -1.92 -3.57 4.11
CA TRP A 101 -0.83 -4.42 4.58
C TRP A 101 -0.12 -3.84 5.80
N LYS A 102 0.10 -2.53 5.80
CA LYS A 102 0.72 -1.87 6.96
C LYS A 102 -0.15 -1.99 8.21
N GLU A 103 -1.46 -1.83 8.07
CA GLU A 103 -2.40 -2.03 9.16
C GLU A 103 -2.41 -3.46 9.65
N THR A 104 -2.37 -4.43 8.73
CA THR A 104 -2.26 -5.85 9.07
C THR A 104 -0.99 -6.14 9.86
N ALA A 105 0.14 -5.63 9.40
CA ALA A 105 1.41 -5.80 10.09
C ALA A 105 1.38 -5.16 11.48
N THR A 106 0.77 -4.00 11.60
CA THR A 106 0.63 -3.30 12.88
C THR A 106 -0.22 -4.12 13.85
N ALA A 107 -1.32 -4.71 13.37
CA ALA A 107 -2.18 -5.56 14.18
C ALA A 107 -1.44 -6.82 14.65
N VAL A 108 -0.67 -7.45 13.76
CA VAL A 108 0.14 -8.63 14.11
C VAL A 108 1.19 -8.26 15.15
N ALA A 109 1.87 -7.13 14.99
CA ALA A 109 2.87 -6.65 15.93
C ALA A 109 2.27 -6.38 17.31
N ALA A 110 1.01 -5.96 17.35
CA ALA A 110 0.28 -5.75 18.61
C ALA A 110 -0.24 -7.05 19.24
N GLY A 111 -0.05 -8.19 18.59
CA GLY A 111 -0.45 -9.50 19.12
C GLY A 111 -1.92 -9.84 18.95
N LEU A 112 -2.68 -9.07 18.19
CA LEU A 112 -4.13 -9.28 18.06
C LEU A 112 -4.48 -10.66 17.48
N GLY A 113 -3.72 -11.13 16.49
CA GLY A 113 -3.94 -12.45 15.90
C GLY A 113 -3.64 -13.58 16.87
N GLN A 114 -2.57 -13.46 17.66
CA GLN A 114 -2.17 -14.46 18.65
C GLN A 114 -3.15 -14.52 19.81
N GLU A 115 -3.60 -13.38 20.30
CA GLU A 115 -4.60 -13.31 21.36
C GLU A 115 -5.89 -14.02 20.95
N GLU A 116 -6.33 -13.83 19.74
CA GLU A 116 -7.52 -14.50 19.20
C GLU A 116 -7.33 -16.00 19.13
N THR A 117 -6.17 -16.45 18.66
CA THR A 117 -5.83 -17.87 18.59
C THR A 117 -5.75 -18.50 19.98
N ASP A 118 -5.12 -17.85 20.93
CA ASP A 118 -4.99 -18.31 22.31
C ASP A 118 -6.36 -18.41 22.96
N TRP A 119 -7.22 -17.43 22.74
CA TRP A 119 -8.57 -17.43 23.28
C TRP A 119 -9.38 -18.62 22.77
N LEU A 120 -9.30 -18.96 21.49
CA LEU A 120 -9.98 -20.10 20.89
C LEU A 120 -9.45 -21.42 21.46
N ALA A 121 -8.15 -21.55 21.64
CA ALA A 121 -7.54 -22.72 22.22
C ALA A 121 -7.97 -22.92 23.67
N ASP A 122 -8.05 -21.86 24.46
CA ASP A 122 -8.45 -21.91 25.84
C ASP A 122 -9.95 -22.22 26.03
N SER A 123 -10.79 -21.77 25.09
CA SER A 123 -12.23 -21.96 25.18
C SER A 123 -12.67 -23.38 24.78
N GLU A 124 -11.94 -24.07 23.93
CA GLU A 124 -12.27 -25.44 23.50
C GLU A 124 -12.39 -26.44 24.63
N PRO A 125 -11.44 -26.53 25.57
CA PRO A 125 -11.55 -27.50 26.66
C PRO A 125 -12.75 -27.25 27.60
N VAL A 126 -13.18 -26.00 27.70
CA VAL A 126 -14.31 -25.64 28.58
C VAL A 126 -15.66 -26.04 27.96
N GLU A 127 -15.75 -26.01 26.65
CA GLU A 127 -16.96 -26.34 25.90
C GLU A 127 -17.22 -27.87 25.80
N ARG A 128 -16.26 -28.67 26.20
CA ARG A 128 -16.34 -30.12 26.14
C ARG A 128 -16.41 -30.72 27.53
N PRO A 129 -17.57 -30.87 28.08
CA PRO A 129 -17.74 -31.50 29.38
C PRO A 129 -17.40 -32.99 29.35
#